data_ba914b017f9b30c6739d5bef8867ce8c
#
_entry.id   ba914b017f9b30c6739d5bef8867ce8c
#
_cell.length_a   1.000
_cell.length_b   1.000
_cell.length_c   1.000
_cell.angle_alpha   90.00
_cell.angle_beta   90.00
_cell.angle_gamma   90.00
#
_symmetry.space_group_name_H-M   'P 1'
#
loop_
_entity.id
_entity.type
_entity.pdbx_description
1 polymer ?
#
loop_
_entity_poly.entity_id
_entity_poly.type
_entity_poly.pdbx_seq_one_letter_code
_entity_poly.pdbx_strand_id
1 'polypeptide(L)'
;MKMEHIPFGTTDWSGVAATTHPGETGTALWRTREFGGIRVRIVEYSPDYVADHWCSKGHILFVLEGELETELADGRSVVLKAGMSYQVADEAEPHRSRTRNGAKLFVVD
;
A
#
# COMPACT_ATOMS: atom_id res chain seq x y z
N MET A 1 -14.73 2.44 6.94
CA MET A 1 -13.83 3.55 7.31
C MET A 1 -14.66 4.69 7.85
N LYS A 2 -14.42 5.07 9.09
CA LYS A 2 -15.07 6.23 9.69
C LYS A 2 -14.10 7.39 9.77
N MET A 3 -14.56 8.57 9.36
CA MET A 3 -13.79 9.81 9.35
C MET A 3 -14.36 10.74 10.41
N GLU A 4 -14.06 10.46 11.67
CA GLU A 4 -14.59 11.21 12.81
C GLU A 4 -13.48 11.93 13.57
N HIS A 5 -13.76 13.16 14.02
CA HIS A 5 -12.86 13.92 14.90
C HIS A 5 -11.48 14.21 14.29
N ILE A 6 -11.42 14.33 12.97
CA ILE A 6 -10.20 14.66 12.25
C ILE A 6 -10.28 16.14 11.86
N PRO A 7 -9.48 17.03 12.45
CA PRO A 7 -9.48 18.44 12.05
C PRO A 7 -8.91 18.58 10.64
N PHE A 8 -9.35 19.61 9.94
CA PHE A 8 -8.77 19.92 8.63
C PHE A 8 -7.27 20.15 8.76
N GLY A 9 -6.53 19.59 7.81
CA GLY A 9 -5.08 19.75 7.75
C GLY A 9 -4.56 19.31 6.39
N THR A 10 -3.28 19.54 6.19
CA THR A 10 -2.57 19.16 4.96
C THR A 10 -1.33 18.38 5.33
N THR A 11 -0.86 17.54 4.40
CA THR A 11 0.39 16.81 4.55
C THR A 11 1.27 17.04 3.34
N ASP A 12 2.45 17.57 3.56
CA ASP A 12 3.52 17.55 2.57
C ASP A 12 4.33 16.28 2.78
N TRP A 13 4.11 15.31 1.91
CA TRP A 13 4.72 13.97 2.05
C TRP A 13 6.23 14.00 1.93
N SER A 14 6.81 15.01 1.29
CA SER A 14 8.27 15.17 1.22
C SER A 14 8.88 15.43 2.60
N GLY A 15 8.10 15.98 3.54
CA GLY A 15 8.52 16.24 4.91
C GLY A 15 8.27 15.08 5.88
N VAL A 16 7.66 13.99 5.43
CA VAL A 16 7.38 12.83 6.27
C VAL A 16 8.53 11.84 6.15
N ALA A 17 9.16 11.49 7.27
CA ALA A 17 10.27 10.54 7.28
C ALA A 17 9.82 9.15 6.82
N ALA A 18 10.64 8.53 6.00
CA ALA A 18 10.38 7.17 5.52
C ALA A 18 10.95 6.14 6.51
N THR A 19 10.21 5.03 6.66
CA THR A 19 10.70 3.83 7.35
C THR A 19 10.92 2.73 6.32
N THR A 20 11.95 1.90 6.55
CA THR A 20 12.30 0.81 5.64
C THR A 20 11.72 -0.50 6.14
N HIS A 21 11.05 -1.22 5.25
CA HIS A 21 10.44 -2.51 5.52
C HIS A 21 10.92 -3.52 4.49
N PRO A 22 11.78 -4.47 4.86
CA PRO A 22 12.25 -5.48 3.91
C PRO A 22 11.12 -6.42 3.51
N GLY A 23 11.08 -6.80 2.23
CA GLY A 23 10.24 -7.87 1.75
C GLY A 23 10.95 -9.21 1.83
N GLU A 24 10.35 -10.23 1.27
CA GLU A 24 11.04 -11.51 1.01
C GLU A 24 12.23 -11.24 0.08
N THR A 25 12.02 -10.40 -0.94
CA THR A 25 13.06 -9.75 -1.72
C THR A 25 12.73 -8.28 -1.83
N GLY A 26 13.74 -7.45 -2.05
CA GLY A 26 13.55 -6.01 -2.16
C GLY A 26 13.12 -5.34 -0.85
N THR A 27 12.79 -4.06 -0.94
CA THR A 27 12.43 -3.24 0.21
C THR A 27 11.23 -2.35 -0.11
N ALA A 28 10.48 -1.99 0.92
CA ALA A 28 9.44 -0.98 0.86
C ALA A 28 9.84 0.21 1.74
N LEU A 29 9.64 1.41 1.25
CA LEU A 29 9.76 2.64 2.03
C LEU A 29 8.36 3.15 2.32
N TRP A 30 8.04 3.36 3.59
CA TRP A 30 6.74 3.86 4.03
C TRP A 30 6.87 5.25 4.60
N ARG A 31 6.05 6.17 4.10
CA ARG A 31 5.77 7.45 4.74
C ARG A 31 4.36 7.38 5.26
N THR A 32 4.18 7.52 6.57
CA THR A 32 2.92 7.22 7.25
C THR A 32 2.41 8.40 8.05
N ARG A 33 1.12 8.68 7.93
CA ARG A 33 0.38 9.59 8.83
C ARG A 33 -0.85 8.85 9.33
N GLU A 34 -1.19 9.11 10.59
CA GLU A 34 -2.38 8.53 11.20
C GLU A 34 -3.34 9.65 11.61
N PHE A 35 -4.61 9.45 11.32
CA PHE A 35 -5.69 10.38 11.61
C PHE A 35 -6.82 9.60 12.28
N GLY A 36 -6.92 9.69 13.61
CA GLY A 36 -7.85 8.82 14.34
C GLY A 36 -7.48 7.35 14.10
N GLY A 37 -8.45 6.56 13.71
CA GLY A 37 -8.22 5.15 13.39
C GLY A 37 -7.81 4.88 11.94
N ILE A 38 -7.49 5.92 11.17
CA ILE A 38 -7.17 5.81 9.74
C ILE A 38 -5.68 5.99 9.54
N ARG A 39 -5.06 5.06 8.82
CA ARG A 39 -3.66 5.14 8.43
C ARG A 39 -3.56 5.47 6.95
N VAL A 40 -2.78 6.50 6.63
CA VAL A 40 -2.53 6.95 5.26
C VAL A 40 -1.05 6.83 4.98
N ARG A 41 -0.68 6.20 3.87
CA ARG A 41 0.72 5.96 3.53
C ARG A 41 1.01 6.26 2.07
N ILE A 42 2.23 6.78 1.85
CA ILE A 42 2.90 6.69 0.55
C ILE A 42 3.91 5.55 0.68
N VAL A 43 3.82 4.56 -0.18
CA VAL A 43 4.67 3.37 -0.16
C VAL A 43 5.44 3.29 -1.47
N GLU A 44 6.75 3.12 -1.39
CA GLU A 44 7.60 2.90 -2.55
C GLU A 44 8.23 1.53 -2.46
N TYR A 45 7.96 0.69 -3.45
CA TYR A 45 8.59 -0.61 -3.57
C TYR A 45 9.81 -0.53 -4.50
N SER A 46 10.91 -1.12 -4.06
CA SER A 46 12.08 -1.27 -4.92
C SER A 46 11.79 -2.26 -6.07
N PRO A 47 12.61 -2.24 -7.16
CA PRO A 47 12.55 -3.32 -8.14
C PRO A 47 12.70 -4.69 -7.48
N ASP A 48 11.99 -5.68 -8.02
CA ASP A 48 11.98 -7.06 -7.53
C ASP A 48 11.48 -7.21 -6.08
N TYR A 49 10.66 -6.28 -5.61
CA TYR A 49 10.01 -6.41 -4.30
C TYR A 49 8.97 -7.53 -4.32
N VAL A 50 9.02 -8.38 -3.31
CA VAL A 50 8.00 -9.40 -2.99
C VAL A 50 7.68 -9.29 -1.50
N ALA A 51 6.41 -9.11 -1.16
CA ALA A 51 5.99 -9.04 0.22
C ALA A 51 6.32 -10.34 0.97
N ASP A 52 6.73 -10.23 2.23
CA ASP A 52 7.17 -11.35 3.05
C ASP A 52 6.02 -12.09 3.75
N HIS A 53 4.80 -11.60 3.63
CA HIS A 53 3.63 -12.22 4.25
C HIS A 53 2.34 -11.87 3.49
N TRP A 54 1.29 -12.64 3.79
CA TRP A 54 -0.06 -12.35 3.32
C TRP A 54 -0.71 -11.32 4.23
N CYS A 55 -1.32 -10.31 3.64
CA CYS A 55 -2.01 -9.25 4.38
C CYS A 55 -3.50 -9.55 4.40
N SER A 56 -4.10 -9.48 5.59
CA SER A 56 -5.55 -9.62 5.78
C SER A 56 -6.23 -8.29 6.09
N LYS A 57 -5.47 -7.21 6.19
CA LYS A 57 -6.03 -5.89 6.48
C LYS A 57 -6.70 -5.30 5.26
N GLY A 58 -7.91 -4.75 5.47
CA GLY A 58 -8.62 -4.01 4.43
C GLY A 58 -7.97 -2.67 4.13
N HIS A 59 -8.01 -2.26 2.87
CA HIS A 59 -7.52 -0.95 2.48
C HIS A 59 -8.01 -0.55 1.09
N ILE A 60 -7.81 0.73 0.79
CA ILE A 60 -7.93 1.29 -0.55
C ILE A 60 -6.51 1.63 -0.98
N LEU A 61 -6.11 1.15 -2.14
CA LEU A 61 -4.77 1.34 -2.67
C LEU A 61 -4.86 1.89 -4.09
N PHE A 62 -4.09 2.94 -4.36
CA PHE A 62 -3.99 3.56 -5.67
C PHE A 62 -2.53 3.55 -6.13
N VAL A 63 -2.28 3.08 -7.35
CA VAL A 63 -0.94 3.05 -7.94
C VAL A 63 -0.62 4.42 -8.54
N LEU A 64 0.38 5.09 -7.98
CA LEU A 64 0.83 6.41 -8.45
C LEU A 64 1.83 6.29 -9.58
N GLU A 65 2.77 5.36 -9.46
CA GLU A 65 3.85 5.15 -10.43
C GLU A 65 4.18 3.67 -10.52
N GLY A 66 4.63 3.23 -11.69
CA GLY A 66 5.06 1.87 -11.91
C GLY A 66 3.91 0.90 -12.11
N GLU A 67 4.15 -0.35 -11.75
CA GLU A 67 3.23 -1.44 -11.96
C GLU A 67 3.28 -2.39 -10.76
N LEU A 68 2.12 -2.72 -10.23
CA LEU A 68 1.97 -3.58 -9.06
C LEU A 68 1.23 -4.85 -9.44
N GLU A 69 1.74 -6.00 -9.05
CA GLU A 69 0.99 -7.25 -9.11
C GLU A 69 0.50 -7.60 -7.71
N THR A 70 -0.79 -7.88 -7.61
CA THR A 70 -1.42 -8.31 -6.37
C THR A 70 -1.96 -9.72 -6.53
N GLU A 71 -1.45 -10.62 -5.70
CA GLU A 71 -1.93 -11.99 -5.60
C GLU A 71 -2.95 -12.11 -4.48
N LEU A 72 -4.03 -12.84 -4.72
CA LEU A 72 -4.97 -13.22 -3.69
C LEU A 72 -4.74 -14.68 -3.29
N ALA A 73 -5.00 -15.01 -2.04
CA ALA A 73 -4.77 -16.36 -1.52
C ALA A 73 -5.61 -17.44 -2.23
N ASP A 74 -6.71 -17.06 -2.87
CA ASP A 74 -7.55 -17.98 -3.65
C ASP A 74 -6.99 -18.29 -5.04
N GLY A 75 -5.85 -17.74 -5.42
CA GLY A 75 -5.18 -18.00 -6.68
C GLY A 75 -5.35 -16.92 -7.75
N ARG A 76 -6.22 -15.95 -7.52
CA ARG A 76 -6.35 -14.81 -8.46
C ARG A 76 -5.10 -13.93 -8.39
N SER A 77 -4.76 -13.34 -9.51
CA SER A 77 -3.67 -12.38 -9.61
C SER A 77 -4.08 -11.26 -10.54
N VAL A 78 -3.84 -10.02 -10.15
CA VAL A 78 -4.16 -8.85 -10.94
C VAL A 78 -2.95 -7.94 -11.05
N VAL A 79 -2.83 -7.27 -12.20
CA VAL A 79 -1.77 -6.29 -12.46
C VAL A 79 -2.40 -4.91 -12.48
N LEU A 80 -1.89 -4.02 -11.65
CA LEU A 80 -2.32 -2.64 -11.59
C LEU A 80 -1.22 -1.74 -12.14
N LYS A 81 -1.55 -0.95 -13.13
CA LYS A 81 -0.69 0.10 -13.69
C LYS A 81 -0.97 1.43 -13.00
N ALA A 82 -0.08 2.38 -13.16
CA ALA A 82 -0.31 3.74 -12.66
C ALA A 82 -1.70 4.26 -13.10
N GLY A 83 -2.45 4.82 -12.15
CA GLY A 83 -3.82 5.28 -12.37
C GLY A 83 -4.89 4.26 -12.01
N MET A 84 -4.51 3.05 -11.64
CA MET A 84 -5.45 2.00 -11.22
C MET A 84 -5.46 1.86 -9.69
N SER A 85 -6.56 1.36 -9.17
CA SER A 85 -6.73 1.14 -7.74
C SER A 85 -7.45 -0.17 -7.46
N TYR A 86 -7.31 -0.67 -6.24
CA TYR A 86 -8.15 -1.73 -5.72
C TYR A 86 -8.64 -1.42 -4.31
N GLN A 87 -9.67 -2.11 -3.88
CA GLN A 87 -10.19 -2.07 -2.53
C GLN A 87 -10.38 -3.50 -2.03
N VAL A 88 -10.18 -3.71 -0.75
CA VAL A 88 -10.40 -5.00 -0.09
C VAL A 88 -10.86 -4.76 1.35
N ALA A 89 -11.81 -5.55 1.82
CA ALA A 89 -12.34 -5.45 3.18
C ALA A 89 -11.41 -6.15 4.18
N ASP A 90 -11.52 -5.78 5.46
CA ASP A 90 -10.80 -6.43 6.53
C ASP A 90 -11.18 -7.92 6.62
N GLU A 91 -10.18 -8.78 6.79
CA GLU A 91 -10.33 -10.22 7.04
C GLU A 91 -11.07 -10.99 5.94
N ALA A 92 -11.27 -10.38 4.76
CA ALA A 92 -12.06 -11.00 3.71
C ALA A 92 -11.22 -11.80 2.72
N GLU A 93 -10.18 -11.18 2.18
CA GLU A 93 -9.41 -11.77 1.08
C GLU A 93 -7.93 -11.50 1.28
N PRO A 94 -7.18 -12.42 1.89
CA PRO A 94 -5.74 -12.27 2.05
C PRO A 94 -5.05 -12.03 0.71
N HIS A 95 -4.13 -11.10 0.70
CA HIS A 95 -3.46 -10.65 -0.52
C HIS A 95 -2.00 -10.30 -0.26
N ARG A 96 -1.22 -10.27 -1.33
CA ARG A 96 0.22 -10.03 -1.29
C ARG A 96 0.66 -9.26 -2.52
N SER A 97 1.54 -8.27 -2.30
CA SER A 97 2.04 -7.40 -3.36
C SER A 97 3.42 -7.83 -3.84
N ARG A 98 3.65 -7.67 -5.14
CA ARG A 98 4.98 -7.74 -5.73
C ARG A 98 5.09 -6.80 -6.93
N THR A 99 6.31 -6.43 -7.28
CA THR A 99 6.58 -5.62 -8.46
C THR A 99 7.94 -5.99 -9.04
N ARG A 100 8.05 -6.04 -10.35
CA ARG A 100 9.32 -6.31 -11.02
C ARG A 100 10.20 -5.07 -11.09
N ASN A 101 9.62 -3.94 -11.47
CA ASN A 101 10.38 -2.72 -11.81
C ASN A 101 10.23 -1.60 -10.78
N GLY A 102 9.51 -1.84 -9.71
CA GLY A 102 9.20 -0.85 -8.70
C GLY A 102 7.81 -0.26 -8.88
N ALA A 103 7.27 0.26 -7.80
CA ALA A 103 5.96 0.90 -7.79
C ALA A 103 5.88 1.91 -6.65
N LYS A 104 5.05 2.93 -6.84
CA LYS A 104 4.73 3.92 -5.81
C LYS A 104 3.22 3.93 -5.62
N LEU A 105 2.79 3.83 -4.38
CA LEU A 105 1.39 3.61 -4.01
C LEU A 105 0.92 4.65 -3.01
N PHE A 106 -0.37 4.93 -3.05
CA PHE A 106 -1.10 5.64 -2.00
C PHE A 106 -2.07 4.66 -1.36
N VAL A 107 -1.98 4.47 -0.05
CA VAL A 107 -2.74 3.44 0.67
C VAL A 107 -3.46 4.07 1.85
N VAL A 108 -4.75 3.77 1.98
CA VAL A 108 -5.58 4.21 3.11
C VAL A 108 -6.19 2.99 3.79
N ASP A 109 -5.97 2.85 5.08
CA ASP A 109 -6.56 1.76 5.85
C ASP A 109 -6.88 2.10 7.31
#